data_cdf9dff8b7d60f48cac389eb9e6b3dd3
#
_entry.id   cdf9dff8b7d60f48cac389eb9e6b3dd3
#
_cell.length_a   1.000
_cell.length_b   1.000
_cell.length_c   1.000
_cell.angle_alpha   90.00
_cell.angle_beta   90.00
_cell.angle_gamma   90.00
#
_symmetry.space_group_name_H-M   'P 1'
#
loop_
_entity.id
_entity.type
_entity.pdbx_description
1 polymer ?
#
loop_
_entity_poly.entity_id
_entity_poly.type
_entity_poly.pdbx_seq_one_letter_code
_entity_poly.pdbx_strand_id
1 'polypeptide(L)'
;EILIGLVGSEMCIRDRDVVIIEPQVFGDDRGYFFESYSQQQFDQAVRPVRFVQDNESKSRRGVLRGLHFQKGAAAQSKLVRVVQGRVLDIAVDIRRGSPTFGKHVAVELTAKNHRQLFVPRGFAHGFSVLSDEAVFQYKCDNFYAPQSEGAIAWNDPDLGIDWQLPAEEVILSPKDRAHPRLKDAEELFDYGIDYYA
;
A
#
# COMPACT_ATOMS: atom_id res chain seq x y z
N GLU A 1 4.08 -8.61 -16.74
CA GLU A 1 5.09 -7.92 -15.90
C GLU A 1 5.94 -7.04 -16.79
N ILE A 2 5.96 -5.73 -16.55
CA ILE A 2 6.89 -4.82 -17.25
C ILE A 2 7.97 -4.45 -16.24
N LEU A 3 9.19 -4.94 -16.46
CA LEU A 3 10.37 -4.52 -15.70
C LEU A 3 10.85 -3.18 -16.23
N ILE A 4 10.91 -2.16 -15.38
CA ILE A 4 11.55 -0.88 -15.70
C ILE A 4 12.74 -0.74 -14.74
N GLY A 5 13.94 -0.87 -15.29
CA GLY A 5 15.18 -0.64 -14.54
C GLY A 5 15.44 0.86 -14.37
N LEU A 6 15.84 1.27 -13.17
CA LEU A 6 16.19 2.63 -12.79
C LEU A 6 17.65 2.72 -12.35
N VAL A 7 18.29 3.83 -12.70
CA VAL A 7 19.62 4.16 -12.16
C VAL A 7 19.43 4.53 -10.67
N GLY A 8 19.89 3.63 -9.77
CA GLY A 8 19.81 3.82 -8.32
C GLY A 8 18.77 2.96 -7.58
N SER A 9 17.81 2.33 -8.28
CA SER A 9 16.96 1.28 -7.76
C SER A 9 16.99 0.09 -8.73
N GLU A 10 17.20 -1.13 -8.24
CA GLU A 10 17.45 -2.25 -9.14
C GLU A 10 16.20 -2.73 -9.90
N MET A 11 14.98 -2.48 -9.41
CA MET A 11 13.80 -2.98 -10.12
C MET A 11 12.49 -2.30 -9.66
N CYS A 12 11.71 -1.81 -10.63
CA CYS A 12 10.29 -1.53 -10.42
C CYS A 12 9.46 -2.62 -11.12
N ILE A 13 8.69 -3.38 -10.35
CA ILE A 13 7.73 -4.33 -10.89
C ILE A 13 6.36 -3.66 -10.85
N ARG A 14 5.72 -3.53 -12.01
CA ARG A 14 4.38 -2.95 -12.13
C ARG A 14 3.36 -4.06 -12.30
N ASP A 15 2.41 -4.17 -11.38
CA ASP A 15 1.25 -5.05 -11.48
C ASP A 15 -0.02 -4.24 -11.19
N ARG A 16 -0.95 -4.21 -12.11
CA ARG A 16 -2.24 -3.50 -11.98
C ARG A 16 -2.10 -2.03 -11.54
N ASP A 17 -1.08 -1.31 -12.04
CA ASP A 17 -0.71 0.06 -11.65
C ASP A 17 -0.06 0.21 -10.26
N VAL A 18 -0.05 -0.82 -9.44
CA VAL A 18 0.75 -0.89 -8.22
C VAL A 18 2.21 -1.13 -8.59
N VAL A 19 3.14 -0.44 -7.92
CA VAL A 19 4.58 -0.54 -8.24
C VAL A 19 5.37 -0.97 -7.03
N ILE A 20 6.12 -2.07 -7.18
CA ILE A 20 7.12 -2.51 -6.19
C ILE A 20 8.45 -1.83 -6.54
N ILE A 21 9.05 -1.16 -5.56
CA ILE A 21 10.35 -0.51 -5.68
C ILE A 21 11.36 -1.27 -4.84
N GLU A 22 12.42 -1.76 -5.48
CA GLU A 22 13.56 -2.39 -4.82
C GLU A 22 14.74 -1.41 -4.85
N PRO A 23 15.09 -0.78 -3.71
CA PRO A 23 16.18 0.18 -3.67
C PRO A 23 17.54 -0.52 -3.76
N GLN A 24 18.52 0.17 -4.35
CA GLN A 24 19.90 -0.27 -4.27
C GLN A 24 20.45 -0.01 -2.86
N VAL A 25 20.86 -1.06 -2.17
CA VAL A 25 21.40 -1.03 -0.81
C VAL A 25 22.91 -1.21 -0.84
N PHE A 26 23.65 -0.29 -0.24
CA PHE A 26 25.10 -0.34 -0.10
C PHE A 26 25.43 -0.72 1.35
N GLY A 27 26.16 -1.82 1.54
CA GLY A 27 26.56 -2.33 2.85
C GLY A 27 28.06 -2.36 3.06
N ASP A 28 28.53 -2.08 4.29
CA ASP A 28 29.90 -2.25 4.76
C ASP A 28 29.92 -2.68 6.24
N ASP A 29 31.10 -2.75 6.85
CA ASP A 29 31.26 -3.16 8.26
C ASP A 29 30.58 -2.23 9.28
N ARG A 30 30.13 -1.06 8.87
CA ARG A 30 29.39 -0.08 9.71
C ARG A 30 27.88 -0.27 9.63
N GLY A 31 27.39 -1.01 8.62
CA GLY A 31 25.96 -1.20 8.37
C GLY A 31 25.59 -1.01 6.89
N TYR A 32 24.50 -0.32 6.62
CA TYR A 32 24.04 -0.10 5.24
C TYR A 32 23.59 1.35 5.00
N PHE A 33 23.60 1.75 3.76
CA PHE A 33 23.03 2.99 3.24
C PHE A 33 22.21 2.70 1.99
N PHE A 34 21.06 3.36 1.86
CA PHE A 34 20.32 3.44 0.60
C PHE A 34 19.49 4.74 0.55
N GLU A 35 19.26 5.22 -0.65
CA GLU A 35 18.32 6.32 -0.88
C GLU A 35 16.90 5.77 -0.80
N SER A 36 16.18 6.08 0.27
CA SER A 36 14.83 5.56 0.50
C SER A 36 13.75 6.29 -0.30
N TYR A 37 14.05 7.50 -0.81
CA TYR A 37 13.17 8.27 -1.68
C TYR A 37 13.95 9.39 -2.40
N SER A 38 13.68 9.52 -3.68
CA SER A 38 14.10 10.65 -4.50
C SER A 38 12.92 11.07 -5.37
N GLN A 39 12.48 12.33 -5.24
CA GLN A 39 11.38 12.86 -6.04
C GLN A 39 11.67 12.72 -7.54
N GLN A 40 12.89 13.08 -7.95
CA GLN A 40 13.30 13.03 -9.36
C GLN A 40 13.22 11.61 -9.93
N GLN A 41 13.74 10.62 -9.20
CA GLN A 41 13.71 9.23 -9.65
C GLN A 41 12.29 8.67 -9.64
N PHE A 42 11.50 9.00 -8.61
CA PHE A 42 10.12 8.57 -8.50
C PHE A 42 9.26 9.11 -9.65
N ASP A 43 9.39 10.39 -10.01
CA ASP A 43 8.65 11.00 -11.11
C ASP A 43 8.98 10.36 -12.46
N GLN A 44 10.25 10.02 -12.68
CA GLN A 44 10.70 9.37 -13.91
C GLN A 44 10.24 7.92 -14.04
N ALA A 45 10.24 7.19 -12.94
CA ALA A 45 10.05 5.74 -12.94
C ALA A 45 8.62 5.29 -12.66
N VAL A 46 7.91 6.03 -11.84
CA VAL A 46 6.58 5.66 -11.37
C VAL A 46 5.56 6.62 -11.97
N ARG A 47 5.53 7.85 -11.47
CA ARG A 47 4.71 8.95 -11.99
C ARG A 47 5.02 10.24 -11.23
N PRO A 48 4.75 11.42 -11.82
CA PRO A 48 4.90 12.70 -11.13
C PRO A 48 3.84 12.84 -10.01
N VAL A 49 4.26 12.58 -8.76
CA VAL A 49 3.43 12.68 -7.57
C VAL A 49 4.21 13.42 -6.48
N ARG A 50 3.62 14.46 -5.92
CA ARG A 50 4.20 15.18 -4.79
C ARG A 50 3.65 14.65 -3.47
N PHE A 51 4.50 14.01 -2.67
CA PHE A 51 4.12 13.60 -1.31
C PHE A 51 4.16 14.80 -0.36
N VAL A 52 3.11 14.92 0.46
CA VAL A 52 2.86 16.08 1.35
C VAL A 52 2.71 15.69 2.82
N GLN A 53 2.62 14.39 3.12
CA GLN A 53 2.42 13.88 4.49
C GLN A 53 3.18 12.57 4.68
N ASP A 54 3.92 12.46 5.78
CA ASP A 54 4.55 11.23 6.24
C ASP A 54 3.85 10.72 7.50
N ASN A 55 3.67 9.41 7.57
CA ASN A 55 3.06 8.73 8.70
C ASN A 55 3.91 7.55 9.15
N GLU A 56 3.86 7.26 10.45
CA GLU A 56 4.47 6.08 11.04
C GLU A 56 3.50 5.38 11.98
N SER A 57 3.48 4.07 11.97
CA SER A 57 2.74 3.26 12.94
C SER A 57 3.59 2.10 13.43
N LYS A 58 3.47 1.78 14.73
CA LYS A 58 4.00 0.55 15.30
C LYS A 58 2.85 -0.38 15.66
N SER A 59 2.98 -1.65 15.33
CA SER A 59 1.94 -2.66 15.57
C SER A 59 2.57 -3.99 15.95
N ARG A 60 1.88 -4.76 16.80
CA ARG A 60 2.29 -6.12 17.18
C ARG A 60 1.77 -7.16 16.19
N ARG A 61 2.29 -8.38 16.25
CA ARG A 61 1.82 -9.54 15.48
C ARG A 61 0.31 -9.68 15.55
N GLY A 62 -0.29 -10.03 14.43
CA GLY A 62 -1.73 -10.22 14.29
C GLY A 62 -2.52 -8.95 13.99
N VAL A 63 -1.96 -7.75 14.23
CA VAL A 63 -2.66 -6.51 13.86
C VAL A 63 -2.82 -6.47 12.35
N LEU A 64 -4.07 -6.25 11.92
CA LEU A 64 -4.46 -5.98 10.55
C LEU A 64 -5.11 -4.60 10.50
N ARG A 65 -4.66 -3.75 9.57
CA ARG A 65 -5.21 -2.43 9.28
C ARG A 65 -5.66 -2.38 7.83
N GLY A 66 -6.90 -2.08 7.57
CA GLY A 66 -7.40 -2.00 6.19
C GLY A 66 -8.82 -2.56 6.03
N LEU A 67 -9.29 -2.55 4.83
CA LEU A 67 -8.73 -1.99 3.60
C LEU A 67 -9.22 -0.55 3.41
N HIS A 68 -8.35 0.43 3.51
CA HIS A 68 -8.71 1.85 3.58
C HIS A 68 -8.36 2.63 2.31
N PHE A 69 -9.14 3.67 2.02
CA PHE A 69 -8.87 4.66 0.97
C PHE A 69 -9.49 6.01 1.37
N GLN A 70 -9.20 7.07 0.62
CA GLN A 70 -9.93 8.33 0.70
C GLN A 70 -10.60 8.62 -0.64
N LYS A 71 -11.84 9.15 -0.58
CA LYS A 71 -12.73 9.34 -1.71
C LYS A 71 -12.58 10.71 -2.36
N GLY A 72 -13.01 10.80 -3.63
CA GLY A 72 -13.15 12.06 -4.36
C GLY A 72 -11.86 12.86 -4.43
N ALA A 73 -11.95 14.18 -4.23
CA ALA A 73 -10.81 15.10 -4.28
C ALA A 73 -9.75 14.85 -3.18
N ALA A 74 -10.12 14.14 -2.11
CA ALA A 74 -9.19 13.76 -1.04
C ALA A 74 -8.46 12.43 -1.32
N ALA A 75 -8.68 11.80 -2.48
CA ALA A 75 -8.01 10.54 -2.85
C ALA A 75 -6.50 10.63 -2.64
N GLN A 76 -5.92 9.57 -2.07
CA GLN A 76 -4.50 9.49 -1.76
C GLN A 76 -3.85 8.33 -2.47
N SER A 77 -2.67 8.55 -3.05
CA SER A 77 -1.71 7.49 -3.26
C SER A 77 -0.75 7.40 -2.07
N LYS A 78 -0.15 6.24 -1.91
CA LYS A 78 0.74 5.95 -0.79
C LYS A 78 2.03 5.32 -1.29
N LEU A 79 3.17 5.72 -0.72
CA LEU A 79 4.43 5.02 -0.86
C LEU A 79 4.79 4.46 0.52
N VAL A 80 4.74 3.14 0.65
CA VAL A 80 4.82 2.45 1.93
C VAL A 80 6.08 1.60 2.05
N ARG A 81 6.61 1.46 3.28
CA ARG A 81 7.75 0.59 3.60
C ARG A 81 7.72 0.13 5.06
N VAL A 82 8.47 -0.93 5.35
CA VAL A 82 8.70 -1.43 6.70
C VAL A 82 10.13 -1.09 7.14
N VAL A 83 10.28 -0.42 8.29
CA VAL A 83 11.59 -0.08 8.86
C VAL A 83 12.00 -1.03 9.99
N GLN A 84 11.05 -1.75 10.57
CA GLN A 84 11.27 -2.83 11.54
C GLN A 84 10.23 -3.93 11.33
N GLY A 85 10.66 -5.19 11.38
CA GLY A 85 9.77 -6.34 11.29
C GLY A 85 9.36 -6.70 9.86
N ARG A 86 8.15 -7.28 9.74
CA ARG A 86 7.62 -7.86 8.50
C ARG A 86 6.11 -7.74 8.46
N VAL A 87 5.58 -7.32 7.30
CA VAL A 87 4.15 -7.29 7.03
C VAL A 87 3.84 -7.93 5.67
N LEU A 88 2.61 -8.40 5.50
CA LEU A 88 2.01 -8.60 4.19
C LEU A 88 1.20 -7.35 3.84
N ASP A 89 1.57 -6.67 2.78
CA ASP A 89 0.92 -5.46 2.29
C ASP A 89 -0.01 -5.80 1.14
N ILE A 90 -1.24 -5.28 1.17
CA ILE A 90 -2.31 -5.59 0.21
C ILE A 90 -2.85 -4.32 -0.42
N ALA A 91 -2.92 -4.30 -1.74
CA ALA A 91 -3.59 -3.27 -2.53
C ALA A 91 -4.68 -3.90 -3.40
N VAL A 92 -5.93 -3.47 -3.24
CA VAL A 92 -7.09 -3.97 -3.98
C VAL A 92 -7.56 -2.92 -4.99
N ASP A 93 -7.69 -3.27 -6.26
CA ASP A 93 -8.27 -2.39 -7.27
C ASP A 93 -9.78 -2.21 -7.03
N ILE A 94 -10.18 -0.97 -6.70
CA ILE A 94 -11.58 -0.61 -6.44
C ILE A 94 -12.14 0.36 -7.50
N ARG A 95 -11.53 0.42 -8.69
CA ARG A 95 -11.97 1.25 -9.81
C ARG A 95 -13.01 0.51 -10.64
N ARG A 96 -14.26 0.95 -10.59
CA ARG A 96 -15.37 0.38 -11.38
C ARG A 96 -15.04 0.46 -12.87
N GLY A 97 -15.27 -0.62 -13.59
CA GLY A 97 -14.93 -0.73 -15.02
C GLY A 97 -13.46 -1.10 -15.30
N SER A 98 -12.61 -1.22 -14.27
CA SER A 98 -11.26 -1.74 -14.43
C SER A 98 -11.28 -3.24 -14.80
N PRO A 99 -10.40 -3.70 -15.70
CA PRO A 99 -10.25 -5.13 -15.99
C PRO A 99 -9.74 -5.92 -14.78
N THR A 100 -9.23 -5.24 -13.76
CA THR A 100 -8.73 -5.83 -12.51
C THR A 100 -9.57 -5.44 -11.29
N PHE A 101 -10.77 -4.91 -11.48
CA PHE A 101 -11.68 -4.59 -10.39
C PHE A 101 -11.85 -5.79 -9.42
N GLY A 102 -11.67 -5.57 -8.12
CA GLY A 102 -11.73 -6.60 -7.08
C GLY A 102 -10.52 -7.54 -7.04
N LYS A 103 -9.53 -7.37 -7.91
CA LYS A 103 -8.26 -8.12 -7.81
C LYS A 103 -7.30 -7.37 -6.89
N HIS A 104 -6.44 -8.14 -6.22
CA HIS A 104 -5.45 -7.58 -5.31
C HIS A 104 -4.02 -7.94 -5.69
N VAL A 105 -3.09 -7.13 -5.22
CA VAL A 105 -1.64 -7.40 -5.18
C VAL A 105 -1.27 -7.61 -3.72
N ALA A 106 -0.49 -8.65 -3.45
CA ALA A 106 0.00 -8.99 -2.12
C ALA A 106 1.54 -9.01 -2.14
N VAL A 107 2.17 -8.19 -1.29
CA VAL A 107 3.63 -8.05 -1.26
C VAL A 107 4.14 -8.14 0.17
N GLU A 108 5.12 -9.00 0.41
CA GLU A 108 5.83 -9.01 1.68
C GLU A 108 6.83 -7.85 1.73
N LEU A 109 6.64 -6.94 2.70
CA LEU A 109 7.55 -5.85 3.01
C LEU A 109 8.25 -6.12 4.34
N THR A 110 9.57 -5.97 4.35
CA THR A 110 10.38 -6.22 5.54
C THR A 110 11.49 -5.20 5.71
N ALA A 111 11.97 -5.02 6.96
CA ALA A 111 13.16 -4.23 7.21
C ALA A 111 14.42 -4.80 6.51
N LYS A 112 14.41 -6.07 6.10
CA LYS A 112 15.56 -6.73 5.46
C LYS A 112 15.56 -6.58 3.94
N ASN A 113 14.37 -6.66 3.29
CA ASN A 113 14.29 -6.56 1.84
C ASN A 113 14.25 -5.10 1.34
N HIS A 114 14.02 -4.14 2.25
CA HIS A 114 13.92 -2.71 1.98
C HIS A 114 12.90 -2.34 0.87
N ARG A 115 12.08 -3.30 0.43
CA ARG A 115 11.05 -3.07 -0.59
C ARG A 115 10.09 -1.98 -0.16
N GLN A 116 9.63 -1.22 -1.13
CA GLN A 116 8.57 -0.26 -0.98
C GLN A 116 7.44 -0.58 -1.95
N LEU A 117 6.22 -0.24 -1.58
CA LEU A 117 5.06 -0.41 -2.44
C LEU A 117 4.43 0.95 -2.72
N PHE A 118 4.28 1.30 -3.98
CA PHE A 118 3.43 2.41 -4.40
C PHE A 118 2.02 1.90 -4.66
N VAL A 119 1.08 2.39 -3.86
CA VAL A 119 -0.36 2.13 -4.00
C VAL A 119 -1.00 3.37 -4.60
N PRO A 120 -1.48 3.33 -5.86
CA PRO A 120 -2.05 4.50 -6.52
C PRO A 120 -3.45 4.84 -6.00
N ARG A 121 -3.95 6.05 -6.35
CA ARG A 121 -5.35 6.42 -6.14
C ARG A 121 -6.25 5.43 -6.87
N GLY A 122 -7.41 5.10 -6.30
CA GLY A 122 -8.30 4.08 -6.85
C GLY A 122 -8.05 2.67 -6.33
N PHE A 123 -7.17 2.53 -5.33
CA PHE A 123 -6.93 1.27 -4.64
C PHE A 123 -7.27 1.37 -3.15
N ALA A 124 -7.88 0.32 -2.60
CA ALA A 124 -7.99 0.14 -1.16
C ALA A 124 -6.73 -0.56 -0.65
N HIS A 125 -6.22 -0.11 0.50
CA HIS A 125 -4.93 -0.51 1.02
C HIS A 125 -5.02 -1.02 2.46
N GLY A 126 -4.27 -2.06 2.76
CA GLY A 126 -4.15 -2.60 4.11
C GLY A 126 -2.95 -3.50 4.27
N PHE A 127 -2.63 -3.86 5.51
CA PHE A 127 -1.55 -4.79 5.80
C PHE A 127 -1.83 -5.63 7.04
N SER A 128 -1.20 -6.80 7.10
CA SER A 128 -1.14 -7.68 8.27
C SER A 128 0.27 -7.78 8.82
N VAL A 129 0.44 -7.77 10.16
CA VAL A 129 1.75 -7.87 10.82
C VAL A 129 2.10 -9.33 11.07
N LEU A 130 3.18 -9.79 10.43
CA LEU A 130 3.63 -11.19 10.46
C LEU A 130 4.79 -11.46 11.43
N SER A 131 5.55 -10.44 11.83
CA SER A 131 6.60 -10.52 12.88
C SER A 131 6.02 -10.15 14.25
N ASP A 132 6.77 -10.35 15.33
CA ASP A 132 6.34 -9.98 16.69
C ASP A 132 5.91 -8.52 16.76
N GLU A 133 6.67 -7.63 16.12
CA GLU A 133 6.38 -6.21 15.96
C GLU A 133 6.74 -5.76 14.53
N ALA A 134 6.08 -4.73 14.05
CA ALA A 134 6.46 -4.02 12.84
C ALA A 134 6.31 -2.51 13.01
N VAL A 135 7.29 -1.75 12.47
CA VAL A 135 7.20 -0.30 12.28
C VAL A 135 7.02 -0.04 10.80
N PHE A 136 5.90 0.56 10.46
CA PHE A 136 5.41 0.80 9.12
C PHE A 136 5.37 2.30 8.84
N GLN A 137 6.07 2.74 7.82
CA GLN A 137 6.12 4.13 7.37
C GLN A 137 5.48 4.28 5.99
N TYR A 138 4.79 5.40 5.77
CA TYR A 138 4.25 5.70 4.45
C TYR A 138 4.10 7.20 4.19
N LYS A 139 4.35 7.57 2.94
CA LYS A 139 4.10 8.90 2.39
C LYS A 139 2.73 8.93 1.72
N CYS A 140 2.04 10.07 1.83
CA CYS A 140 0.78 10.33 1.13
C CYS A 140 0.90 11.57 0.25
N ASP A 141 0.28 11.54 -0.92
CA ASP A 141 0.25 12.66 -1.87
C ASP A 141 -0.92 13.63 -1.65
N ASN A 142 -1.73 13.38 -0.63
CA ASN A 142 -2.78 14.30 -0.19
C ASN A 142 -2.90 14.24 1.34
N PHE A 143 -3.52 15.27 1.93
CA PHE A 143 -3.71 15.33 3.37
C PHE A 143 -4.81 14.39 3.86
N TYR A 144 -4.71 13.98 5.12
CA TYR A 144 -5.76 13.19 5.75
C TYR A 144 -7.06 13.99 5.88
N ALA A 145 -8.15 13.42 5.37
CA ALA A 145 -9.49 13.99 5.36
C ALA A 145 -10.50 12.99 5.94
N PRO A 146 -10.78 13.03 7.27
CA PRO A 146 -11.64 12.04 7.93
C PRO A 146 -13.02 11.88 7.29
N GLN A 147 -13.59 12.97 6.79
CA GLN A 147 -14.91 12.98 6.11
C GLN A 147 -14.90 12.25 4.76
N SER A 148 -13.73 12.03 4.20
CA SER A 148 -13.54 11.34 2.91
C SER A 148 -13.04 9.90 3.08
N GLU A 149 -12.93 9.41 4.31
CA GLU A 149 -12.55 8.01 4.54
C GLU A 149 -13.54 7.07 3.87
N GLY A 150 -13.00 6.05 3.21
CA GLY A 150 -13.70 4.90 2.71
C GLY A 150 -12.92 3.64 3.07
N ALA A 151 -13.63 2.53 3.18
CA ALA A 151 -13.00 1.24 3.41
C ALA A 151 -13.89 0.10 2.95
N ILE A 152 -13.26 -1.07 2.73
CA ILE A 152 -13.94 -2.33 2.44
C ILE A 152 -13.50 -3.41 3.42
N ALA A 153 -14.35 -4.41 3.60
CA ALA A 153 -14.11 -5.49 4.55
C ALA A 153 -12.83 -6.28 4.21
N TRP A 154 -11.95 -6.42 5.20
CA TRP A 154 -10.71 -7.19 5.10
C TRP A 154 -10.93 -8.67 4.76
N ASN A 155 -12.06 -9.23 5.20
CA ASN A 155 -12.45 -10.63 5.05
C ASN A 155 -13.56 -10.84 4.01
N ASP A 156 -13.68 -9.93 3.05
CA ASP A 156 -14.63 -10.10 1.94
C ASP A 156 -14.26 -11.36 1.15
N PRO A 157 -15.15 -12.37 1.11
CA PRO A 157 -14.87 -13.64 0.45
C PRO A 157 -14.69 -13.50 -1.07
N ASP A 158 -15.29 -12.46 -1.67
CA ASP A 158 -15.19 -12.22 -3.11
C ASP A 158 -13.79 -11.70 -3.50
N LEU A 159 -13.01 -11.16 -2.53
CA LEU A 159 -11.62 -10.73 -2.74
C LEU A 159 -10.61 -11.89 -2.60
N GLY A 160 -10.93 -12.93 -1.82
CA GLY A 160 -10.09 -14.12 -1.64
C GLY A 160 -8.69 -13.81 -1.11
N ILE A 161 -8.53 -12.82 -0.23
CA ILE A 161 -7.22 -12.41 0.30
C ILE A 161 -6.74 -13.40 1.35
N ASP A 162 -5.56 -14.00 1.12
CA ASP A 162 -4.82 -14.72 2.16
C ASP A 162 -3.91 -13.75 2.92
N TRP A 163 -4.30 -13.41 4.14
CA TRP A 163 -3.57 -12.50 5.01
C TRP A 163 -2.35 -13.13 5.70
N GLN A 164 -2.09 -14.42 5.46
CA GLN A 164 -1.01 -15.20 6.09
C GLN A 164 -1.06 -15.17 7.63
N LEU A 165 -2.25 -15.00 8.20
CA LEU A 165 -2.53 -15.05 9.63
C LEU A 165 -3.71 -15.99 9.87
N PRO A 166 -3.65 -16.85 10.90
CA PRO A 166 -4.83 -17.54 11.38
C PRO A 166 -5.91 -16.54 11.79
N ALA A 167 -7.18 -16.84 11.47
CA ALA A 167 -8.28 -15.90 11.72
C ALA A 167 -8.41 -15.52 13.20
N GLU A 168 -8.06 -16.43 14.11
CA GLU A 168 -8.06 -16.24 15.56
C GLU A 168 -6.92 -15.31 16.05
N GLU A 169 -5.86 -15.14 15.28
CA GLU A 169 -4.75 -14.20 15.60
C GLU A 169 -5.06 -12.78 15.13
N VAL A 170 -6.05 -12.57 14.27
CA VAL A 170 -6.31 -11.26 13.67
C VAL A 170 -6.84 -10.26 14.70
N ILE A 171 -6.14 -9.15 14.82
CA ILE A 171 -6.46 -8.03 15.73
C ILE A 171 -6.88 -6.83 14.89
N LEU A 172 -8.13 -6.41 15.04
CA LEU A 172 -8.73 -5.32 14.29
C LEU A 172 -9.16 -4.17 15.22
N SER A 173 -9.16 -2.96 14.68
CA SER A 173 -9.87 -1.85 15.30
C SER A 173 -11.39 -2.06 15.24
N PRO A 174 -12.18 -1.39 16.09
CA PRO A 174 -13.65 -1.43 15.96
C PRO A 174 -14.14 -0.99 14.58
N LYS A 175 -13.49 -0.01 13.95
CA LYS A 175 -13.81 0.46 12.59
C LYS A 175 -13.57 -0.66 11.55
N ASP A 176 -12.41 -1.31 11.58
CA ASP A 176 -12.04 -2.33 10.59
C ASP A 176 -12.93 -3.58 10.62
N ARG A 177 -13.65 -3.80 11.74
CA ARG A 177 -14.63 -4.89 11.87
C ARG A 177 -15.95 -4.62 11.16
N ALA A 178 -16.28 -3.35 10.89
CA ALA A 178 -17.61 -2.92 10.48
C ALA A 178 -17.68 -2.46 9.01
N HIS A 179 -16.60 -2.60 8.25
CA HIS A 179 -16.58 -2.15 6.86
C HIS A 179 -17.45 -3.03 5.95
N PRO A 180 -18.10 -2.43 4.92
CA PRO A 180 -18.93 -3.15 3.96
C PRO A 180 -18.05 -4.01 3.03
N ARG A 181 -18.66 -5.03 2.41
CA ARG A 181 -18.02 -5.76 1.30
C ARG A 181 -17.85 -4.84 0.10
N LEU A 182 -16.92 -5.18 -0.79
CA LEU A 182 -16.66 -4.38 -2.01
C LEU A 182 -17.93 -4.16 -2.83
N LYS A 183 -18.77 -5.17 -2.98
CA LYS A 183 -20.02 -5.08 -3.74
C LYS A 183 -21.07 -4.14 -3.12
N ASP A 184 -21.02 -3.94 -1.81
CA ASP A 184 -21.94 -3.11 -1.03
C ASP A 184 -21.34 -1.72 -0.74
N ALA A 185 -20.09 -1.47 -1.15
CA ALA A 185 -19.39 -0.20 -0.95
C ALA A 185 -19.93 0.87 -1.90
N GLU A 186 -20.26 2.02 -1.32
CA GLU A 186 -20.65 3.21 -2.05
C GLU A 186 -19.44 4.07 -2.42
N GLU A 187 -19.59 5.00 -3.37
CA GLU A 187 -18.57 6.01 -3.72
C GLU A 187 -17.15 5.43 -3.97
N LEU A 188 -17.07 4.42 -4.81
CA LEU A 188 -15.81 3.89 -5.33
C LEU A 188 -15.27 4.78 -6.45
N PHE A 189 -14.10 4.43 -6.98
CA PHE A 189 -13.47 5.10 -8.11
C PHE A 189 -14.00 4.57 -9.44
N ASP A 190 -13.85 5.36 -10.51
CA ASP A 190 -14.12 4.95 -11.89
C ASP A 190 -12.82 4.84 -12.69
N TYR A 191 -12.64 3.76 -13.43
CA TYR A 191 -11.39 3.45 -14.14
C TYR A 191 -11.02 4.47 -15.21
N GLY A 192 -11.99 5.10 -15.86
CA GLY A 192 -11.78 6.09 -16.91
C GLY A 192 -11.41 7.50 -16.41
N ILE A 193 -11.34 7.72 -15.09
CA ILE A 193 -11.06 9.03 -14.50
C ILE A 193 -9.60 9.12 -14.03
N ASP A 194 -8.89 10.18 -14.45
CA ASP A 194 -7.58 10.50 -13.89
C ASP A 194 -7.75 11.30 -12.57
N TYR A 195 -7.57 10.62 -11.46
CA TYR A 195 -7.67 11.24 -10.13
C TYR A 195 -6.45 12.07 -9.72
N TYR A 196 -5.46 12.25 -10.60
CA TYR A 196 -4.28 13.09 -10.37
C TYR A 196 -4.30 14.41 -11.18
N ALA A 197 -5.31 14.57 -12.06
CA ALA A 197 -5.51 15.79 -12.84
C ALA A 197 -5.97 16.97 -11.99
#